data_3a7d04d03de61d510d3923d18a830aaa
#
_entry.id   3a7d04d03de61d510d3923d18a830aaa
#
_cell.length_a   1.000
_cell.length_b   1.000
_cell.length_c   1.000
_cell.angle_alpha   90.00
_cell.angle_beta   90.00
_cell.angle_gamma   90.00
#
_symmetry.space_group_name_H-M   'P 1'
#
loop_
_entity.id
_entity.type
_entity.pdbx_description
1 polymer ?
#
loop_
_entity_poly.entity_id
_entity_poly.type
_entity_poly.pdbx_seq_one_letter_code
_entity_poly.pdbx_strand_id
1 'polypeptide(L)'
;MVLQELLKRKIYNCHIWFGTNIDSVGLQRSLASIQSELKRRQVMFNEAKNITNESTIDIYKYQKLYHEGELKQPISHLFIICDEFAELKQQQPDFMAELMSVSRIGRSLGVHLILATQKPAGIVNDQIRSNSKFGICLKVQDKADSKDIIKRPDAALLKNAGQFYIN
;
A
#
# COMPACT_ATOMS: atom_id res chain seq x y z
N MET A 1 16.56 7.10 3.26
CA MET A 1 16.92 8.50 2.94
C MET A 1 16.19 9.04 1.71
N VAL A 2 16.11 8.32 0.58
CA VAL A 2 15.40 8.80 -0.64
C VAL A 2 13.89 8.92 -0.44
N LEU A 3 13.26 7.98 0.29
CA LEU A 3 11.81 8.01 0.56
C LEU A 3 11.39 9.20 1.44
N GLN A 4 12.21 9.58 2.42
CA GLN A 4 11.95 10.73 3.28
C GLN A 4 12.01 12.06 2.52
N GLU A 5 12.83 12.14 1.48
CA GLU A 5 12.94 13.33 0.63
C GLU A 5 11.74 13.49 -0.31
N LEU A 6 11.23 12.37 -0.85
CA LEU A 6 10.00 12.36 -1.66
C LEU A 6 8.77 12.80 -0.86
N LEU A 7 8.75 12.53 0.44
CA LEU A 7 7.65 12.86 1.34
C LEU A 7 7.58 14.35 1.71
N LYS A 8 8.69 15.07 1.62
CA LYS A 8 8.72 16.53 1.86
C LYS A 8 8.12 17.34 0.71
N ARG A 9 8.00 16.75 -0.48
CA ARG A 9 7.30 17.39 -1.60
C ARG A 9 5.79 17.24 -1.36
N LYS A 10 5.10 18.36 -1.18
CA LYS A 10 3.64 18.46 -1.05
C LYS A 10 2.95 17.66 -2.14
N ILE A 11 2.71 16.38 -1.89
CA ILE A 11 1.74 15.60 -2.65
C ILE A 11 0.39 16.01 -2.07
N TYR A 12 -0.26 16.95 -2.70
CA TYR A 12 -1.61 17.36 -2.33
C TYR A 12 -2.50 16.12 -2.34
N ASN A 13 -3.18 15.88 -1.23
CA ASN A 13 -4.14 14.79 -1.06
C ASN A 13 -3.57 13.37 -0.92
N CYS A 14 -2.43 13.19 -0.26
CA CYS A 14 -1.93 11.87 0.09
C CYS A 14 -1.56 11.83 1.59
N HIS A 15 -2.08 10.86 2.31
CA HIS A 15 -1.65 10.53 3.67
C HIS A 15 -0.76 9.30 3.61
N ILE A 16 0.38 9.36 4.30
CA ILE A 16 1.38 8.29 4.32
C ILE A 16 1.58 7.87 5.76
N TRP A 17 1.49 6.58 5.98
CA TRP A 17 1.75 5.96 7.27
C TRP A 17 2.95 5.02 7.14
N PHE A 18 3.88 5.11 8.10
CA PHE A 18 5.08 4.27 8.19
C PHE A 18 5.04 3.38 9.41
N GLY A 19 5.44 2.13 9.22
CA GLY A 19 5.71 1.21 10.31
C GLY A 19 7.10 0.58 10.13
N THR A 20 8.03 0.91 11.01
CA THR A 20 9.31 0.21 11.18
C THR A 20 9.56 0.03 12.66
N ASN A 21 10.04 -1.15 13.08
CA ASN A 21 10.43 -1.46 14.47
C ASN A 21 9.38 -1.05 15.52
N ILE A 22 8.11 -1.37 15.28
CA ILE A 22 7.01 -1.05 16.18
C ILE A 22 6.79 -2.26 17.08
N ASP A 23 6.65 -2.04 18.38
CA ASP A 23 6.28 -3.08 19.34
C ASP A 23 4.86 -3.64 19.05
N SER A 24 4.52 -4.77 19.65
CA SER A 24 3.23 -5.43 19.42
C SER A 24 2.02 -4.54 19.74
N VAL A 25 2.14 -3.67 20.73
CA VAL A 25 1.08 -2.72 21.12
C VAL A 25 0.93 -1.62 20.06
N GLY A 26 2.03 -1.10 19.55
CA GLY A 26 2.05 -0.13 18.46
C GLY A 26 1.45 -0.69 17.17
N LEU A 27 1.75 -1.95 16.84
CA LEU A 27 1.18 -2.64 15.67
C LEU A 27 -0.34 -2.79 15.79
N GLN A 28 -0.85 -3.20 16.95
CA GLN A 28 -2.30 -3.32 17.16
C GLN A 28 -3.01 -1.96 17.06
N ARG A 29 -2.43 -0.90 17.62
CA ARG A 29 -2.95 0.47 17.49
C ARG A 29 -2.97 0.93 16.03
N SER A 30 -1.93 0.63 15.30
CA SER A 30 -1.82 0.94 13.87
C SER A 30 -2.91 0.23 13.07
N LEU A 31 -3.13 -1.05 13.32
CA LEU A 31 -4.18 -1.81 12.66
C LEU A 31 -5.57 -1.24 12.98
N ALA A 32 -5.85 -0.95 14.26
CA ALA A 32 -7.10 -0.34 14.68
C ALA A 32 -7.33 1.02 13.98
N SER A 33 -6.27 1.83 13.84
CA SER A 33 -6.34 3.11 13.12
C SER A 33 -6.65 2.92 11.63
N ILE A 34 -6.01 1.96 10.98
CA ILE A 34 -6.25 1.63 9.57
C ILE A 34 -7.70 1.14 9.37
N GLN A 35 -8.16 0.23 10.22
CA GLN A 35 -9.54 -0.29 10.17
C GLN A 35 -10.57 0.82 10.39
N SER A 36 -10.32 1.72 11.33
CA SER A 36 -11.17 2.89 11.60
C SER A 36 -11.23 3.82 10.38
N GLU A 37 -10.11 4.07 9.72
CA GLU A 37 -10.06 4.88 8.50
C GLU A 37 -10.80 4.22 7.33
N LEU A 38 -10.67 2.90 7.15
CA LEU A 38 -11.46 2.17 6.16
C LEU A 38 -12.96 2.31 6.41
N LYS A 39 -13.39 2.16 7.66
CA LYS A 39 -14.80 2.32 8.05
C LYS A 39 -15.27 3.75 7.77
N ARG A 40 -14.48 4.76 8.13
CA ARG A 40 -14.80 6.16 7.83
C ARG A 40 -15.00 6.38 6.32
N ARG A 41 -14.10 5.85 5.48
CA ARG A 41 -14.21 5.94 4.02
C ARG A 41 -15.47 5.25 3.49
N GLN A 42 -15.78 4.06 3.99
CA GLN A 42 -17.01 3.34 3.61
C GLN A 42 -18.28 4.15 3.92
N VAL A 43 -18.34 4.78 5.11
CA VAL A 43 -19.45 5.66 5.48
C VAL A 43 -19.56 6.83 4.50
N MET A 44 -18.46 7.55 4.26
CA MET A 44 -18.43 8.67 3.32
C MET A 44 -18.88 8.27 1.91
N PHE A 45 -18.46 7.11 1.43
CA PHE A 45 -18.84 6.62 0.09
C PHE A 45 -20.31 6.22 0.02
N ASN A 46 -20.85 5.64 1.10
CA ASN A 46 -22.28 5.34 1.18
C ASN A 46 -23.14 6.61 1.24
N GLU A 47 -22.69 7.61 1.99
CA GLU A 47 -23.35 8.93 2.01
C GLU A 47 -23.33 9.59 0.62
N ALA A 48 -22.18 9.53 -0.06
CA ALA A 48 -22.04 10.05 -1.42
C ALA A 48 -22.99 9.35 -2.40
N LYS A 49 -23.16 8.02 -2.31
CA LYS A 49 -24.15 7.29 -3.12
C LYS A 49 -25.57 7.81 -2.92
N ASN A 50 -25.94 8.07 -1.66
CA ASN A 50 -27.27 8.55 -1.33
C ASN A 50 -27.53 9.99 -1.83
N ILE A 51 -26.48 10.83 -1.81
CA ILE A 51 -26.57 12.23 -2.28
C ILE A 51 -26.66 12.28 -3.81
N THR A 52 -25.88 11.47 -4.50
CA THR A 52 -25.71 11.56 -5.96
C THR A 52 -26.54 10.53 -6.75
N ASN A 53 -27.25 9.63 -6.07
CA ASN A 53 -27.97 8.48 -6.65
C ASN A 53 -27.10 7.57 -7.54
N GLU A 54 -25.78 7.54 -7.28
CA GLU A 54 -24.86 6.66 -8.00
C GLU A 54 -24.91 5.23 -7.43
N SER A 55 -24.94 4.24 -8.29
CA SER A 55 -25.02 2.83 -7.87
C SER A 55 -23.72 2.35 -7.22
N THR A 56 -22.58 2.85 -7.69
CA THR A 56 -21.26 2.49 -7.19
C THR A 56 -20.36 3.73 -7.14
N ILE A 57 -19.65 3.88 -6.03
CA ILE A 57 -18.64 4.93 -5.85
C ILE A 57 -17.33 4.28 -5.43
N ASP A 58 -16.27 4.53 -6.20
CA ASP A 58 -14.88 4.30 -5.81
C ASP A 58 -14.18 5.62 -5.54
N ILE A 59 -12.90 5.57 -5.18
CA ILE A 59 -12.10 6.76 -4.85
C ILE A 59 -12.06 7.77 -6.02
N TYR A 60 -11.96 7.31 -7.24
CA TYR A 60 -11.86 8.20 -8.42
C TYR A 60 -13.19 8.89 -8.71
N LYS A 61 -14.29 8.14 -8.64
CA LYS A 61 -15.63 8.72 -8.77
C LYS A 61 -15.93 9.69 -7.65
N TYR A 62 -15.57 9.35 -6.40
CA TYR A 62 -15.73 10.25 -5.26
C TYR A 62 -14.97 11.57 -5.45
N GLN A 63 -13.70 11.50 -5.86
CA GLN A 63 -12.88 12.69 -6.12
C GLN A 63 -13.45 13.54 -7.26
N LYS A 64 -13.95 12.90 -8.32
CA LYS A 64 -14.61 13.60 -9.42
C LYS A 64 -15.84 14.37 -8.92
N LEU A 65 -16.76 13.73 -8.19
CA LEU A 65 -17.96 14.35 -7.61
C LEU A 65 -17.60 15.51 -6.66
N TYR A 66 -16.53 15.36 -5.89
CA TYR A 66 -16.03 16.45 -5.06
C TYR A 66 -15.56 17.66 -5.90
N HIS A 67 -14.82 17.43 -6.96
CA HIS A 67 -14.37 18.51 -7.86
C HIS A 67 -15.52 19.16 -8.64
N GLU A 68 -16.58 18.44 -8.90
CA GLU A 68 -17.82 18.96 -9.52
C GLU A 68 -18.70 19.72 -8.52
N GLY A 69 -18.32 19.73 -7.23
CA GLY A 69 -19.05 20.46 -6.18
C GLY A 69 -20.26 19.71 -5.59
N GLU A 70 -20.48 18.47 -5.99
CA GLU A 70 -21.58 17.65 -5.48
C GLU A 70 -21.32 17.13 -4.06
N LEU A 71 -20.07 16.99 -3.68
CA LEU A 71 -19.65 16.55 -2.34
C LEU A 71 -18.88 17.65 -1.62
N LYS A 72 -19.08 17.75 -0.30
CA LYS A 72 -18.50 18.83 0.53
C LYS A 72 -17.14 18.48 1.10
N GLN A 73 -16.82 17.21 1.25
CA GLN A 73 -15.61 16.77 1.93
C GLN A 73 -14.66 16.09 0.93
N PRO A 74 -13.39 16.52 0.87
CA PRO A 74 -12.39 15.84 0.05
C PRO A 74 -11.97 14.53 0.71
N ILE A 75 -11.52 13.58 -0.12
CA ILE A 75 -10.88 12.37 0.34
C ILE A 75 -9.60 12.14 -0.46
N SER A 76 -8.52 11.84 0.25
CA SER A 76 -7.20 11.61 -0.33
C SER A 76 -6.92 10.13 -0.46
N HIS A 77 -6.01 9.75 -1.37
CA HIS A 77 -5.42 8.42 -1.32
C HIS A 77 -4.61 8.24 -0.02
N LEU A 78 -4.69 7.06 0.57
CA LEU A 78 -3.88 6.65 1.71
C LEU A 78 -2.86 5.61 1.25
N PHE A 79 -1.58 5.88 1.47
CA PHE A 79 -0.51 4.91 1.27
C PHE A 79 -0.03 4.40 2.62
N ILE A 80 -0.05 3.09 2.77
CA ILE A 80 0.51 2.38 3.92
C ILE A 80 1.80 1.75 3.43
N ILE A 81 2.93 2.13 4.02
CA ILE A 81 4.24 1.63 3.65
C ILE A 81 4.77 0.77 4.79
N CYS A 82 5.04 -0.48 4.48
CA CYS A 82 5.64 -1.44 5.39
C CYS A 82 7.06 -1.70 4.93
N ASP A 83 8.02 -1.12 5.62
CA ASP A 83 9.44 -1.35 5.37
C ASP A 83 9.90 -2.62 6.12
N GLU A 84 10.68 -3.47 5.45
CA GLU A 84 11.12 -4.78 5.91
C GLU A 84 9.94 -5.68 6.37
N PHE A 85 8.93 -5.83 5.51
CA PHE A 85 7.76 -6.64 5.85
C PHE A 85 8.08 -8.12 6.09
N ALA A 86 9.25 -8.59 5.68
CA ALA A 86 9.71 -9.95 5.95
C ALA A 86 9.82 -10.23 7.45
N GLU A 87 10.41 -9.30 8.19
CA GLU A 87 10.50 -9.42 9.66
C GLU A 87 9.11 -9.36 10.30
N LEU A 88 8.29 -8.42 9.85
CA LEU A 88 6.92 -8.28 10.35
C LEU A 88 6.09 -9.54 10.12
N LYS A 89 6.22 -10.17 8.96
CA LYS A 89 5.53 -11.43 8.63
C LYS A 89 5.96 -12.58 9.53
N GLN A 90 7.23 -12.64 9.91
CA GLN A 90 7.75 -13.68 10.80
C GLN A 90 7.35 -13.46 12.26
N GLN A 91 7.42 -12.20 12.72
CA GLN A 91 7.16 -11.87 14.12
C GLN A 91 5.66 -11.74 14.43
N GLN A 92 4.87 -11.27 13.47
CA GLN A 92 3.47 -10.93 13.63
C GLN A 92 2.64 -11.40 12.42
N PRO A 93 2.49 -12.73 12.20
CA PRO A 93 1.81 -13.27 11.04
C PRO A 93 0.34 -12.86 10.96
N ASP A 94 -0.34 -12.74 12.10
CA ASP A 94 -1.74 -12.31 12.16
C ASP A 94 -1.91 -10.86 11.71
N PHE A 95 -1.00 -9.98 12.13
CA PHE A 95 -0.98 -8.59 11.66
C PHE A 95 -0.83 -8.51 10.14
N MET A 96 0.06 -9.32 9.56
CA MET A 96 0.24 -9.37 8.11
C MET A 96 -1.00 -9.87 7.38
N ALA A 97 -1.68 -10.88 7.91
CA ALA A 97 -2.93 -11.38 7.33
C ALA A 97 -4.01 -10.29 7.31
N GLU A 98 -4.16 -9.56 8.41
CA GLU A 98 -5.09 -8.43 8.53
C GLU A 98 -4.71 -7.30 7.56
N LEU A 99 -3.44 -6.93 7.47
CA LEU A 99 -2.95 -5.88 6.57
C LEU A 99 -3.22 -6.24 5.10
N MET A 100 -3.03 -7.49 4.72
CA MET A 100 -3.38 -7.98 3.39
C MET A 100 -4.89 -7.93 3.12
N SER A 101 -5.70 -8.24 4.10
CA SER A 101 -7.16 -8.09 4.01
C SER A 101 -7.57 -6.63 3.81
N VAL A 102 -6.96 -5.72 4.58
CA VAL A 102 -7.13 -4.27 4.44
C VAL A 102 -6.79 -3.80 3.03
N SER A 103 -5.68 -4.25 2.45
CA SER A 103 -5.27 -3.83 1.10
C SER A 103 -6.28 -4.25 0.03
N ARG A 104 -6.87 -5.42 0.18
CA ARG A 104 -7.89 -5.94 -0.74
C ARG A 104 -9.18 -5.13 -0.69
N ILE A 105 -9.68 -4.85 0.51
CA ILE A 105 -10.91 -4.06 0.73
C ILE A 105 -10.66 -2.58 0.40
N GLY A 106 -9.50 -2.08 0.76
CA GLY A 106 -9.13 -0.67 0.64
C GLY A 106 -8.97 -0.17 -0.79
N ARG A 107 -8.81 -1.08 -1.76
CA ARG A 107 -8.54 -0.72 -3.16
C ARG A 107 -9.56 0.26 -3.74
N SER A 108 -10.83 -0.03 -3.61
CA SER A 108 -11.91 0.85 -4.07
C SER A 108 -12.01 2.13 -3.23
N LEU A 109 -11.57 2.08 -1.99
CA LEU A 109 -11.57 3.20 -1.05
C LEU A 109 -10.34 4.11 -1.16
N GLY A 110 -9.44 3.83 -2.12
CA GLY A 110 -8.21 4.59 -2.31
C GLY A 110 -7.13 4.34 -1.26
N VAL A 111 -7.10 3.13 -0.68
CA VAL A 111 -6.05 2.70 0.25
C VAL A 111 -5.09 1.77 -0.49
N HIS A 112 -3.81 2.10 -0.44
CA HIS A 112 -2.73 1.41 -1.15
C HIS A 112 -1.69 0.90 -0.17
N LEU A 113 -1.23 -0.33 -0.38
CA LEU A 113 -0.20 -0.95 0.42
C LEU A 113 1.09 -1.07 -0.38
N ILE A 114 2.20 -0.60 0.19
CA ILE A 114 3.55 -0.76 -0.34
C ILE A 114 4.32 -1.64 0.65
N LEU A 115 4.74 -2.81 0.18
CA LEU A 115 5.56 -3.75 0.96
C LEU A 115 6.99 -3.70 0.44
N ALA A 116 7.92 -3.34 1.30
CA ALA A 116 9.34 -3.34 0.99
C ALA A 116 10.06 -4.41 1.82
N THR A 117 11.08 -5.05 1.24
CA THR A 117 11.95 -6.01 1.94
C THR A 117 13.29 -6.12 1.23
N GLN A 118 14.32 -6.40 2.01
CA GLN A 118 15.64 -6.73 1.50
C GLN A 118 15.78 -8.24 1.24
N LYS A 119 14.87 -9.07 1.75
CA LYS A 119 14.90 -10.53 1.64
C LYS A 119 13.58 -11.05 1.05
N PRO A 120 13.40 -11.00 -0.28
CA PRO A 120 12.16 -11.45 -0.91
C PRO A 120 12.02 -12.98 -0.92
N ALA A 121 13.14 -13.72 -0.95
CA ALA A 121 13.14 -15.17 -1.09
C ALA A 121 12.34 -15.88 0.03
N GLY A 122 11.37 -16.71 -0.36
CA GLY A 122 10.50 -17.44 0.55
C GLY A 122 9.48 -16.60 1.34
N ILE A 123 9.55 -15.28 1.26
CA ILE A 123 8.66 -14.36 1.98
C ILE A 123 7.50 -13.91 1.08
N VAL A 124 7.78 -13.63 -0.19
CA VAL A 124 6.79 -13.23 -1.18
C VAL A 124 6.08 -14.49 -1.69
N ASN A 125 4.99 -14.85 -1.03
CA ASN A 125 4.16 -16.01 -1.40
C ASN A 125 3.11 -15.63 -2.46
N ASP A 126 2.38 -16.64 -2.95
CA ASP A 126 1.37 -16.44 -4.00
C ASP A 126 0.23 -15.52 -3.56
N GLN A 127 -0.09 -15.47 -2.27
CA GLN A 127 -1.09 -14.57 -1.73
C GLN A 127 -0.65 -13.10 -1.84
N ILE A 128 0.61 -12.79 -1.52
CA ILE A 128 1.17 -11.45 -1.70
C ILE A 128 1.20 -11.11 -3.19
N ARG A 129 1.67 -12.04 -4.03
CA ARG A 129 1.75 -11.84 -5.47
C ARG A 129 0.40 -11.59 -6.13
N SER A 130 -0.61 -12.37 -5.79
CA SER A 130 -1.96 -12.23 -6.37
C SER A 130 -2.65 -10.92 -5.99
N ASN A 131 -2.29 -10.37 -4.83
CA ASN A 131 -2.82 -9.09 -4.37
C ASN A 131 -1.94 -7.87 -4.75
N SER A 132 -0.71 -8.11 -5.22
CA SER A 132 0.21 -7.06 -5.66
C SER A 132 0.12 -6.88 -7.17
N LYS A 133 -0.30 -5.70 -7.61
CA LYS A 133 -0.44 -5.41 -9.04
C LYS A 133 0.90 -5.16 -9.72
N PHE A 134 1.86 -4.64 -8.98
CA PHE A 134 3.17 -4.28 -9.48
C PHE A 134 4.25 -4.83 -8.54
N GLY A 135 5.33 -5.34 -9.13
CA GLY A 135 6.56 -5.69 -8.45
C GLY A 135 7.69 -4.76 -8.89
N ILE A 136 8.33 -4.09 -7.92
CA ILE A 136 9.50 -3.23 -8.16
C ILE A 136 10.71 -3.94 -7.59
N CYS A 137 11.71 -4.24 -8.42
CA CYS A 137 12.95 -4.87 -8.01
C CYS A 137 14.12 -3.93 -8.28
N LEU A 138 14.75 -3.45 -7.21
CA LEU A 138 16.01 -2.73 -7.29
C LEU A 138 17.14 -3.73 -7.55
N LYS A 139 18.40 -3.25 -7.61
CA LYS A 139 19.56 -4.11 -7.71
C LYS A 139 19.59 -5.13 -6.57
N VAL A 140 19.64 -6.40 -6.93
CA VAL A 140 19.79 -7.54 -6.02
C VAL A 140 21.08 -8.29 -6.34
N GLN A 141 21.59 -9.11 -5.41
CA GLN A 141 22.78 -9.90 -5.64
C GLN A 141 22.45 -11.20 -6.38
N ASP A 142 21.33 -11.83 -6.04
CA ASP A 142 20.95 -13.12 -6.59
C ASP A 142 19.89 -13.02 -7.68
N LYS A 143 20.05 -13.83 -8.72
CA LYS A 143 19.05 -13.99 -9.78
C LYS A 143 17.74 -14.57 -9.26
N ALA A 144 17.76 -15.33 -8.18
CA ALA A 144 16.57 -15.89 -7.55
C ALA A 144 15.69 -14.79 -6.97
N ASP A 145 16.28 -13.84 -6.23
CA ASP A 145 15.56 -12.69 -5.66
C ASP A 145 14.88 -11.85 -6.76
N SER A 146 15.60 -11.61 -7.86
CA SER A 146 15.02 -10.92 -9.02
C SER A 146 13.82 -11.68 -9.59
N LYS A 147 13.94 -13.01 -9.78
CA LYS A 147 12.84 -13.84 -10.29
C LYS A 147 11.64 -13.89 -9.35
N ASP A 148 11.88 -13.81 -8.05
CA ASP A 148 10.79 -13.81 -7.06
C ASP A 148 9.92 -12.57 -7.17
N ILE A 149 10.49 -11.41 -7.48
CA ILE A 149 9.77 -10.15 -7.59
C ILE A 149 9.23 -9.91 -9.00
N ILE A 150 10.12 -9.95 -10.01
CA ILE A 150 9.77 -9.53 -11.38
C ILE A 150 9.70 -10.67 -12.40
N LYS A 151 9.82 -11.93 -11.96
CA LYS A 151 9.81 -13.15 -12.80
C LYS A 151 10.95 -13.22 -13.83
N ARG A 152 11.94 -12.35 -13.74
CA ARG A 152 13.10 -12.24 -14.63
C ARG A 152 14.39 -12.05 -13.82
N PRO A 153 15.55 -12.50 -14.30
CA PRO A 153 16.82 -12.41 -13.55
C PRO A 153 17.49 -11.03 -13.65
N ASP A 154 16.89 -10.08 -14.36
CA ASP A 154 17.55 -8.90 -14.88
C ASP A 154 17.98 -7.90 -13.79
N ALA A 155 17.27 -7.87 -12.65
CA ALA A 155 17.64 -6.96 -11.56
C ALA A 155 18.99 -7.31 -10.90
N ALA A 156 19.43 -8.57 -11.01
CA ALA A 156 20.78 -8.97 -10.59
C ALA A 156 21.89 -8.44 -11.52
N LEU A 157 21.54 -7.97 -12.71
CA LEU A 157 22.50 -7.43 -13.70
C LEU A 157 22.60 -5.90 -13.62
N LEU A 158 21.79 -5.24 -12.79
CA LEU A 158 21.86 -3.79 -12.60
C LEU A 158 23.21 -3.37 -12.04
N LYS A 159 23.81 -2.36 -12.66
CA LYS A 159 25.17 -1.90 -12.30
C LYS A 159 25.14 -0.84 -11.20
N ASN A 160 24.20 0.09 -11.28
CA ASN A 160 24.15 1.27 -10.43
C ASN A 160 23.05 1.18 -9.39
N ALA A 161 23.31 1.80 -8.22
CA ALA A 161 22.27 2.00 -7.22
C ALA A 161 21.17 2.93 -7.74
N GLY A 162 19.92 2.67 -7.32
CA GLY A 162 18.76 3.47 -7.74
C GLY A 162 18.14 3.03 -9.07
N GLN A 163 18.80 2.16 -9.84
CA GLN A 163 18.16 1.50 -10.98
C GLN A 163 17.20 0.41 -10.50
N PHE A 164 16.12 0.21 -11.23
CA PHE A 164 15.11 -0.80 -10.91
C PHE A 164 14.39 -1.31 -12.15
N TYR A 165 13.77 -2.46 -12.02
CA TYR A 165 12.77 -2.98 -12.93
C TYR A 165 11.40 -2.99 -12.28
N ILE A 166 10.37 -2.80 -13.09
CA ILE A 166 8.97 -2.92 -12.70
C ILE A 166 8.28 -3.90 -13.66
N ASN A 167 7.41 -4.75 -13.14
CA ASN A 167 6.56 -5.65 -13.93
C ASN A 167 5.08 -5.35 -13.72
#